data_d3203426a74f889ad56b61c985c00e56
#
_entry.id   d3203426a74f889ad56b61c985c00e56
#
_cell.length_a   1.000
_cell.length_b   1.000
_cell.length_c   1.000
_cell.angle_alpha   90.00
_cell.angle_beta   90.00
_cell.angle_gamma   90.00
#
_symmetry.space_group_name_H-M   'P 1'
#
loop_
_entity.id
_entity.type
_entity.pdbx_description
1 polymer ?
#
loop_
_entity_poly.entity_id
_entity_poly.type
_entity_poly.pdbx_seq_one_letter_code
_entity_poly.pdbx_strand_id
1 'polypeptide(L)'
;FSQTFSGQLKIEKTYVFKPDRFAFDLVVRAVNLSQEPLSQSAALTWHEYVDPKAETDSYTHDGPVVYVKKDVERPEVKKMEAQATLGPDVAWGGFETKYFIAAMIPQNPSLSSMILEKDGTRNMVSVGMRGAKTVIPPGQTGEFQYTLFLGPKDYSLLKALGVQLEEAI
;
A
#
# COMPACT_ATOMS: atom_id res chain seq x y z
N PHE A 1 2.13 -17.78 -4.80
CA PHE A 1 2.50 -17.32 -6.16
C PHE A 1 3.99 -17.08 -6.24
N SER A 2 4.66 -17.52 -7.31
CA SER A 2 6.07 -17.20 -7.54
C SER A 2 6.33 -16.90 -9.03
N GLN A 3 7.30 -16.03 -9.30
CA GLN A 3 7.75 -15.67 -10.64
C GLN A 3 9.23 -15.31 -10.63
N THR A 4 9.96 -15.75 -11.67
CA THR A 4 11.37 -15.41 -11.85
C THR A 4 11.51 -14.39 -12.98
N PHE A 5 12.29 -13.35 -12.73
CA PHE A 5 12.56 -12.25 -13.65
C PHE A 5 13.99 -12.33 -14.15
N SER A 6 14.15 -12.41 -15.48
CA SER A 6 15.46 -12.43 -16.16
C SER A 6 16.46 -13.46 -15.60
N GLY A 7 15.98 -14.53 -14.95
CA GLY A 7 16.81 -15.53 -14.28
C GLY A 7 17.62 -15.02 -13.09
N GLN A 8 17.43 -13.78 -12.67
CA GLN A 8 18.25 -13.13 -11.62
C GLN A 8 17.50 -12.87 -10.31
N LEU A 9 16.19 -12.67 -10.39
CA LEU A 9 15.36 -12.36 -9.23
C LEU A 9 14.11 -13.23 -9.25
N LYS A 10 13.90 -14.00 -8.18
CA LYS A 10 12.65 -14.74 -7.96
C LYS A 10 11.82 -14.02 -6.91
N ILE A 11 10.57 -13.73 -7.23
CA ILE A 11 9.61 -13.16 -6.29
C ILE A 11 8.60 -14.22 -5.89
N GLU A 12 8.41 -14.38 -4.60
CA GLU A 12 7.39 -15.25 -4.00
C GLU A 12 6.44 -14.41 -3.17
N LYS A 13 5.12 -14.58 -3.39
CA LYS A 13 4.06 -13.90 -2.63
C LYS A 13 3.24 -14.95 -1.89
N THR A 14 3.15 -14.81 -0.59
CA THR A 14 2.33 -15.66 0.29
C THR A 14 1.27 -14.82 0.96
N TYR A 15 0.01 -15.18 0.74
CA TYR A 15 -1.15 -14.54 1.38
C TYR A 15 -1.65 -15.45 2.50
N VAL A 16 -1.81 -14.90 3.70
CA VAL A 16 -2.29 -15.62 4.88
C VAL A 16 -3.62 -15.03 5.31
N PHE A 17 -4.69 -15.72 4.96
CA PHE A 17 -6.06 -15.31 5.32
C PHE A 17 -6.44 -15.91 6.68
N LYS A 18 -7.14 -15.14 7.48
CA LYS A 18 -7.72 -15.58 8.76
C LYS A 18 -9.25 -15.60 8.61
N PRO A 19 -9.93 -16.64 9.07
CA PRO A 19 -11.40 -16.68 9.03
C PRO A 19 -12.01 -15.47 9.73
N ASP A 20 -13.14 -15.00 9.22
CA ASP A 20 -13.96 -13.93 9.81
C ASP A 20 -13.24 -12.59 10.04
N ARG A 21 -12.18 -12.31 9.25
CA ARG A 21 -11.47 -11.05 9.31
C ARG A 21 -11.34 -10.42 7.92
N PHE A 22 -11.51 -9.10 7.87
CA PHE A 22 -11.24 -8.31 6.68
C PHE A 22 -9.75 -8.03 6.47
N ALA A 23 -8.90 -8.41 7.43
CA ALA A 23 -7.45 -8.26 7.38
C ALA A 23 -6.77 -9.58 7.07
N PHE A 24 -5.71 -9.53 6.26
CA PHE A 24 -4.85 -10.68 5.94
C PHE A 24 -3.40 -10.21 5.76
N ASP A 25 -2.47 -11.14 5.93
CA ASP A 25 -1.06 -10.84 5.81
C ASP A 25 -0.53 -11.20 4.41
N LEU A 26 0.36 -10.38 3.89
CA LEU A 26 1.12 -10.61 2.66
C LEU A 26 2.61 -10.62 2.97
N VAL A 27 3.26 -11.73 2.68
CA VAL A 27 4.72 -11.86 2.73
C VAL A 27 5.26 -11.91 1.30
N VAL A 28 6.16 -11.01 0.98
CA VAL A 28 6.87 -10.97 -0.30
C VAL A 28 8.32 -11.34 -0.05
N ARG A 29 8.79 -12.40 -0.70
CA ARG A 29 10.19 -12.85 -0.68
C ARG A 29 10.83 -12.56 -2.02
N ALA A 30 11.96 -11.87 -1.98
CA ALA A 30 12.79 -11.58 -3.13
C ALA A 30 14.09 -12.39 -3.02
N VAL A 31 14.23 -13.45 -3.83
CA VAL A 31 15.41 -14.32 -3.86
C VAL A 31 16.37 -13.82 -4.92
N ASN A 32 17.58 -13.46 -4.51
CA ASN A 32 18.63 -13.06 -5.43
C ASN A 32 19.29 -14.31 -6.03
N LEU A 33 19.02 -14.58 -7.30
CA LEU A 33 19.62 -15.68 -8.06
C LEU A 33 20.86 -15.26 -8.86
N SER A 34 21.22 -13.97 -8.82
CA SER A 34 22.38 -13.43 -9.52
C SER A 34 23.68 -13.63 -8.72
N GLN A 35 24.81 -13.31 -9.34
CA GLN A 35 26.14 -13.35 -8.69
C GLN A 35 26.49 -12.02 -7.99
N GLU A 36 25.67 -10.98 -8.17
CA GLU A 36 25.89 -9.64 -7.62
C GLU A 36 24.85 -9.29 -6.56
N PRO A 37 25.17 -8.44 -5.55
CA PRO A 37 24.19 -7.95 -4.62
C PRO A 37 23.09 -7.14 -5.33
N LEU A 38 21.82 -7.39 -5.00
CA LEU A 38 20.69 -6.63 -5.50
C LEU A 38 20.19 -5.66 -4.43
N SER A 39 20.05 -4.40 -4.80
CA SER A 39 19.47 -3.37 -3.93
C SER A 39 18.03 -3.13 -4.35
N GLN A 40 17.06 -3.58 -3.53
CA GLN A 40 15.64 -3.58 -3.84
C GLN A 40 14.82 -2.91 -2.75
N SER A 41 13.70 -2.31 -3.14
CA SER A 41 12.60 -1.95 -2.25
C SER A 41 11.32 -2.55 -2.81
N ALA A 42 10.53 -3.20 -1.96
CA ALA A 42 9.21 -3.65 -2.37
C ALA A 42 8.22 -2.48 -2.31
N ALA A 43 7.36 -2.39 -3.31
CA ALA A 43 6.18 -1.53 -3.28
C ALA A 43 4.94 -2.37 -3.50
N LEU A 44 3.99 -2.27 -2.56
CA LEU A 44 2.67 -2.85 -2.71
C LEU A 44 1.74 -1.76 -3.22
N THR A 45 1.17 -1.96 -4.41
CA THR A 45 0.39 -0.92 -5.09
C THR A 45 -1.05 -1.36 -5.29
N TRP A 46 -1.97 -0.47 -4.95
CA TRP A 46 -3.39 -0.52 -5.27
C TRP A 46 -3.67 0.41 -6.44
N HIS A 47 -4.43 -0.06 -7.41
CA HIS A 47 -4.85 0.74 -8.58
C HIS A 47 -6.37 0.88 -8.55
N GLU A 48 -6.85 2.12 -8.71
CA GLU A 48 -8.27 2.42 -8.75
C GLU A 48 -8.62 3.24 -10.00
N TYR A 49 -9.74 2.88 -10.63
CA TYR A 49 -10.31 3.69 -11.69
C TYR A 49 -11.17 4.81 -11.07
N VAL A 50 -10.88 6.04 -11.44
CA VAL A 50 -11.64 7.21 -10.99
C VAL A 50 -12.45 7.76 -12.15
N ASP A 51 -13.77 7.62 -12.08
CA ASP A 51 -14.67 8.15 -13.13
C ASP A 51 -14.56 9.69 -13.16
N PRO A 52 -14.07 10.29 -14.26
CA PRO A 52 -13.95 11.74 -14.36
C PRO A 52 -15.30 12.47 -14.38
N LYS A 53 -16.38 11.74 -14.62
CA LYS A 53 -17.76 12.26 -14.66
C LYS A 53 -18.54 11.99 -13.36
N ALA A 54 -17.96 11.26 -12.40
CA ALA A 54 -18.62 11.00 -11.13
C ALA A 54 -18.87 12.33 -10.42
N GLU A 55 -20.10 12.50 -9.94
CA GLU A 55 -20.45 13.60 -9.05
C GLU A 55 -19.70 13.38 -7.72
N THR A 56 -18.83 14.30 -7.37
CA THR A 56 -18.16 14.29 -6.08
C THR A 56 -19.12 14.84 -5.04
N ASP A 57 -19.57 14.00 -4.12
CA ASP A 57 -20.24 14.46 -2.91
C ASP A 57 -19.20 15.24 -2.08
N SER A 58 -19.52 16.52 -1.79
CA SER A 58 -18.62 17.39 -1.02
C SER A 58 -18.45 16.95 0.45
N TYR A 59 -19.25 15.99 0.91
CA TYR A 59 -19.23 15.47 2.27
C TYR A 59 -18.50 14.13 2.41
N THR A 60 -18.06 13.54 1.29
CA THR A 60 -17.37 12.25 1.31
C THR A 60 -16.08 12.32 0.51
N HIS A 61 -15.04 11.67 1.00
CA HIS A 61 -13.80 11.49 0.28
C HIS A 61 -13.79 10.12 -0.38
N ASP A 62 -13.68 10.10 -1.72
CA ASP A 62 -13.39 8.91 -2.50
C ASP A 62 -12.02 9.10 -3.13
N GLY A 63 -11.01 8.44 -2.57
CA GLY A 63 -9.65 8.69 -3.01
C GLY A 63 -8.55 8.12 -2.12
N PRO A 64 -7.30 8.52 -2.38
CA PRO A 64 -6.17 8.17 -1.54
C PRO A 64 -6.34 8.69 -0.11
N VAL A 65 -5.95 7.85 0.86
CA VAL A 65 -5.88 8.22 2.28
C VAL A 65 -4.60 7.67 2.87
N VAL A 66 -3.90 8.47 3.68
CA VAL A 66 -2.60 8.11 4.25
C VAL A 66 -2.52 8.60 5.69
N TYR A 67 -2.13 7.73 6.61
CA TYR A 67 -1.77 8.11 7.97
C TYR A 67 -0.26 8.26 8.08
N VAL A 68 0.20 9.49 8.06
CA VAL A 68 1.62 9.86 8.02
C VAL A 68 1.94 10.86 9.13
N LYS A 69 3.03 10.61 9.88
CA LYS A 69 3.47 11.49 10.98
C LYS A 69 2.37 11.78 12.00
N LYS A 70 1.51 10.80 12.26
CA LYS A 70 0.36 10.85 13.19
C LYS A 70 -0.79 11.77 12.74
N ASP A 71 -0.90 12.02 11.45
CA ASP A 71 -1.99 12.78 10.86
C ASP A 71 -2.58 12.06 9.66
N VAL A 72 -3.88 12.23 9.41
CA VAL A 72 -4.58 11.66 8.25
C VAL A 72 -4.57 12.66 7.11
N GLU A 73 -3.88 12.31 6.05
CA GLU A 73 -3.89 13.08 4.81
C GLU A 73 -4.82 12.43 3.78
N ARG A 74 -5.65 13.25 3.13
CA ARG A 74 -6.62 12.87 2.09
C ARG A 74 -6.36 13.66 0.80
N PRO A 75 -5.38 13.26 -0.02
CA PRO A 75 -5.08 13.95 -1.26
C PRO A 75 -6.26 13.93 -2.23
N GLU A 76 -6.72 15.08 -2.65
CA GLU A 76 -7.78 15.19 -3.64
C GLU A 76 -7.26 14.83 -5.03
N VAL A 77 -7.81 13.78 -5.65
CA VAL A 77 -7.37 13.26 -6.95
C VAL A 77 -7.34 14.36 -8.04
N LYS A 78 -8.32 15.27 -8.02
CA LYS A 78 -8.38 16.37 -9.02
C LYS A 78 -7.20 17.34 -8.91
N LYS A 79 -6.68 17.54 -7.68
CA LYS A 79 -5.57 18.47 -7.39
C LYS A 79 -4.20 17.79 -7.33
N MET A 80 -4.16 16.44 -7.39
CA MET A 80 -2.88 15.71 -7.38
C MET A 80 -2.06 16.04 -8.62
N GLU A 81 -0.75 16.18 -8.39
CA GLU A 81 0.25 16.10 -9.46
C GLU A 81 0.31 14.69 -10.06
N ALA A 82 1.02 14.52 -11.18
CA ALA A 82 1.17 13.20 -11.81
C ALA A 82 1.78 12.16 -10.87
N GLN A 83 2.68 12.60 -9.98
CA GLN A 83 3.30 11.76 -8.95
C GLN A 83 3.56 12.58 -7.69
N ALA A 84 3.31 11.98 -6.52
CA ALA A 84 3.62 12.54 -5.21
C ALA A 84 4.14 11.44 -4.28
N THR A 85 4.93 11.82 -3.26
CA THR A 85 5.39 10.91 -2.22
C THR A 85 5.12 11.53 -0.86
N LEU A 86 4.44 10.79 0.01
CA LEU A 86 4.18 11.11 1.41
C LEU A 86 5.04 10.20 2.30
N GLY A 87 5.63 10.78 3.33
CA GLY A 87 6.50 10.04 4.25
C GLY A 87 7.91 10.60 4.35
N PRO A 88 8.84 9.91 5.03
CA PRO A 88 8.62 8.64 5.73
C PRO A 88 7.70 8.75 6.95
N ASP A 89 7.58 7.67 7.71
CA ASP A 89 6.72 7.52 8.87
C ASP A 89 5.23 7.39 8.50
N VAL A 90 4.95 6.41 7.64
CA VAL A 90 3.59 6.04 7.22
C VAL A 90 3.15 4.80 7.98
N ALA A 91 2.15 4.94 8.86
CA ALA A 91 1.60 3.82 9.62
C ALA A 91 0.68 2.94 8.76
N TRP A 92 -0.09 3.57 7.89
CA TRP A 92 -0.94 2.90 6.90
C TRP A 92 -1.31 3.88 5.79
N GLY A 93 -1.75 3.35 4.67
CA GLY A 93 -2.31 4.14 3.58
C GLY A 93 -2.97 3.27 2.54
N GLY A 94 -3.78 3.88 1.70
CA GLY A 94 -4.53 3.16 0.69
C GLY A 94 -5.54 4.02 -0.03
N PHE A 95 -6.68 3.42 -0.34
CA PHE A 95 -7.78 4.06 -1.03
C PHE A 95 -9.07 3.88 -0.23
N GLU A 96 -9.84 4.94 -0.04
CA GLU A 96 -11.12 4.88 0.66
C GLU A 96 -12.27 5.38 -0.21
N THR A 97 -13.44 4.87 0.10
CA THR A 97 -14.72 5.38 -0.34
C THR A 97 -15.55 5.79 0.89
N LYS A 98 -16.76 6.24 0.68
CA LYS A 98 -17.68 6.59 1.77
C LYS A 98 -17.81 5.48 2.83
N TYR A 99 -17.87 4.21 2.42
CA TYR A 99 -18.19 3.08 3.29
C TYR A 99 -17.10 2.04 3.44
N PHE A 100 -16.09 2.04 2.57
CA PHE A 100 -15.06 1.02 2.53
C PHE A 100 -13.67 1.64 2.48
N ILE A 101 -12.70 0.86 2.94
CA ILE A 101 -11.28 1.20 2.84
C ILE A 101 -10.47 -0.02 2.43
N ALA A 102 -9.56 0.18 1.48
CA ALA A 102 -8.48 -0.72 1.15
C ALA A 102 -7.18 -0.13 1.73
N ALA A 103 -6.72 -0.65 2.86
CA ALA A 103 -5.54 -0.14 3.56
C ALA A 103 -4.38 -1.13 3.50
N MET A 104 -3.19 -0.59 3.29
CA MET A 104 -1.90 -1.28 3.35
C MET A 104 -1.16 -0.81 4.60
N ILE A 105 -0.78 -1.76 5.46
CA ILE A 105 -0.10 -1.52 6.73
C ILE A 105 1.29 -2.13 6.63
N PRO A 106 2.37 -1.33 6.62
CA PRO A 106 3.73 -1.83 6.52
C PRO A 106 4.21 -2.38 7.87
N GLN A 107 5.15 -3.32 7.84
CA GLN A 107 5.79 -3.82 9.05
C GLN A 107 6.66 -2.75 9.76
N ASN A 108 7.28 -1.86 8.98
CA ASN A 108 8.18 -0.81 9.48
C ASN A 108 7.68 0.59 9.06
N PRO A 109 6.72 1.20 9.79
CA PRO A 109 6.16 2.50 9.45
C PRO A 109 7.19 3.61 9.27
N SER A 110 8.18 3.70 10.17
CA SER A 110 9.21 4.75 10.17
C SER A 110 10.09 4.77 8.91
N LEU A 111 10.18 3.64 8.19
CA LEU A 111 10.94 3.48 6.94
C LEU A 111 10.05 3.39 5.71
N SER A 112 8.74 3.55 5.88
CA SER A 112 7.77 3.40 4.80
C SER A 112 7.30 4.74 4.29
N SER A 113 7.03 4.79 2.98
CA SER A 113 6.49 5.96 2.28
C SER A 113 5.35 5.53 1.38
N MET A 114 4.38 6.44 1.18
CA MET A 114 3.30 6.24 0.21
C MET A 114 3.65 6.98 -1.08
N ILE A 115 3.61 6.25 -2.19
CA ILE A 115 3.73 6.81 -3.54
C ILE A 115 2.33 6.93 -4.12
N LEU A 116 1.98 8.11 -4.59
CA LEU A 116 0.73 8.41 -5.26
C LEU A 116 1.02 8.72 -6.71
N GLU A 117 0.30 8.08 -7.63
CA GLU A 117 0.45 8.32 -9.06
C GLU A 117 -0.92 8.51 -9.70
N LYS A 118 -1.02 9.45 -10.64
CA LYS A 118 -2.22 9.75 -11.39
C LYS A 118 -1.94 9.63 -12.88
N ASP A 119 -2.62 8.68 -13.52
CA ASP A 119 -2.65 8.57 -14.98
C ASP A 119 -3.97 9.15 -15.51
N GLY A 120 -3.92 10.41 -15.94
CA GLY A 120 -5.09 11.11 -16.48
C GLY A 120 -5.58 10.54 -17.82
N THR A 121 -4.74 9.82 -18.57
CA THR A 121 -5.12 9.19 -19.84
C THR A 121 -6.00 7.97 -19.62
N ARG A 122 -5.70 7.22 -18.55
CA ARG A 122 -6.44 6.00 -18.19
C ARG A 122 -7.48 6.22 -17.10
N ASN A 123 -7.57 7.43 -16.54
CA ASN A 123 -8.37 7.75 -15.36
C ASN A 123 -8.05 6.82 -14.18
N MET A 124 -6.76 6.53 -13.99
CA MET A 124 -6.29 5.65 -12.93
C MET A 124 -5.57 6.46 -11.86
N VAL A 125 -5.79 6.09 -10.61
CA VAL A 125 -5.00 6.52 -9.46
C VAL A 125 -4.36 5.30 -8.84
N SER A 126 -3.07 5.39 -8.57
CA SER A 126 -2.31 4.33 -7.91
C SER A 126 -1.81 4.83 -6.57
N VAL A 127 -1.97 4.02 -5.54
CA VAL A 127 -1.41 4.25 -4.21
C VAL A 127 -0.49 3.08 -3.87
N GLY A 128 0.78 3.36 -3.61
CA GLY A 128 1.81 2.35 -3.42
C GLY A 128 2.53 2.52 -2.08
N MET A 129 2.43 1.53 -1.20
CA MET A 129 3.22 1.46 0.04
C MET A 129 4.61 0.92 -0.29
N ARG A 130 5.62 1.77 -0.19
CA ARG A 130 7.02 1.42 -0.43
C ARG A 130 7.78 1.31 0.89
N GLY A 131 8.40 0.17 1.14
CA GLY A 131 9.28 -0.07 2.27
C GLY A 131 10.72 0.44 2.05
N ALA A 132 11.55 0.21 3.04
CA ALA A 132 12.98 0.53 2.99
C ALA A 132 13.69 -0.23 1.87
N LYS A 133 14.72 0.42 1.32
CA LYS A 133 15.64 -0.22 0.39
C LYS A 133 16.51 -1.24 1.13
N THR A 134 16.54 -2.47 0.64
CA THR A 134 17.26 -3.59 1.24
C THR A 134 18.28 -4.13 0.25
N VAL A 135 19.49 -4.40 0.72
CA VAL A 135 20.52 -5.08 -0.06
C VAL A 135 20.38 -6.59 0.15
N ILE A 136 20.19 -7.33 -0.93
CA ILE A 136 20.06 -8.80 -0.92
C ILE A 136 21.31 -9.39 -1.56
N PRO A 137 22.21 -10.00 -0.76
CA PRO A 137 23.42 -10.65 -1.29
C PRO A 137 23.09 -11.81 -2.24
N PRO A 138 24.04 -12.26 -3.09
CA PRO A 138 23.88 -13.42 -3.95
C PRO A 138 23.39 -14.66 -3.19
N GLY A 139 22.41 -15.36 -3.73
CA GLY A 139 21.82 -16.56 -3.12
C GLY A 139 20.97 -16.33 -1.88
N GLN A 140 20.80 -15.08 -1.43
CA GLN A 140 20.02 -14.75 -0.25
C GLN A 140 18.62 -14.22 -0.58
N THR A 141 17.78 -14.14 0.46
CA THR A 141 16.39 -13.72 0.36
C THR A 141 16.15 -12.45 1.20
N GLY A 142 15.59 -11.42 0.57
CA GLY A 142 14.97 -10.30 1.26
C GLY A 142 13.50 -10.58 1.51
N GLU A 143 12.97 -10.20 2.67
CA GLU A 143 11.58 -10.39 3.02
C GLU A 143 10.90 -9.05 3.34
N PHE A 144 9.70 -8.86 2.80
CA PHE A 144 8.87 -7.67 3.00
C PHE A 144 7.48 -8.12 3.43
N GLN A 145 6.97 -7.54 4.50
CA GLN A 145 5.69 -7.94 5.08
C GLN A 145 4.74 -6.76 5.16
N TYR A 146 3.48 -7.04 4.84
CA TYR A 146 2.37 -6.10 4.92
C TYR A 146 1.16 -6.79 5.53
N THR A 147 0.37 -6.05 6.28
CA THR A 147 -1.01 -6.42 6.57
C THR A 147 -1.92 -5.59 5.69
N LEU A 148 -2.88 -6.24 5.04
CA LEU A 148 -3.90 -5.60 4.21
C LEU A 148 -5.23 -5.68 4.93
N PHE A 149 -5.96 -4.58 4.92
CA PHE A 149 -7.35 -4.53 5.34
C PHE A 149 -8.22 -4.14 4.15
N LEU A 150 -9.20 -4.97 3.80
CA LEU A 150 -10.16 -4.72 2.72
C LEU A 150 -11.56 -4.89 3.30
N GLY A 151 -12.19 -3.81 3.72
CA GLY A 151 -13.46 -3.94 4.42
C GLY A 151 -14.19 -2.62 4.70
N PRO A 152 -15.32 -2.72 5.41
CA PRO A 152 -16.12 -1.56 5.76
C PRO A 152 -15.40 -0.65 6.76
N LYS A 153 -15.73 0.62 6.71
CA LYS A 153 -15.28 1.64 7.67
C LYS A 153 -16.12 1.53 8.95
N ASP A 154 -15.93 0.41 9.66
CA ASP A 154 -16.51 0.17 10.98
C ASP A 154 -15.48 0.46 12.07
N TYR A 155 -15.80 1.35 12.99
CA TYR A 155 -14.89 1.81 14.03
C TYR A 155 -14.27 0.65 14.85
N SER A 156 -15.08 -0.34 15.22
CA SER A 156 -14.62 -1.45 16.05
C SER A 156 -13.66 -2.37 15.29
N LEU A 157 -13.96 -2.63 14.01
CA LEU A 157 -13.11 -3.44 13.15
C LEU A 157 -11.76 -2.76 12.89
N LEU A 158 -11.77 -1.45 12.58
CA LEU A 158 -10.56 -0.68 12.31
C LEU A 158 -9.69 -0.55 13.56
N LYS A 159 -10.30 -0.24 14.70
CA LYS A 159 -9.61 -0.11 15.99
C LYS A 159 -8.96 -1.41 16.46
N ALA A 160 -9.58 -2.55 16.17
CA ALA A 160 -9.03 -3.88 16.53
C ALA A 160 -7.69 -4.20 15.86
N LEU A 161 -7.29 -3.47 14.80
CA LEU A 161 -5.99 -3.64 14.15
C LEU A 161 -4.83 -3.01 14.95
N GLY A 162 -5.12 -2.07 15.86
CA GLY A 162 -4.12 -1.49 16.77
C GLY A 162 -3.12 -0.53 16.10
N VAL A 163 -3.42 -0.06 14.87
CA VAL A 163 -2.56 0.83 14.08
C VAL A 163 -3.19 2.20 13.83
N GLN A 164 -4.22 2.54 14.61
CA GLN A 164 -5.00 3.78 14.47
C GLN A 164 -5.71 3.90 13.11
N LEU A 165 -6.12 2.77 12.51
CA LEU A 165 -6.85 2.78 11.25
C LEU A 165 -8.27 3.36 11.42
N GLU A 166 -8.80 3.40 12.64
CA GLU A 166 -10.05 4.08 12.99
C GLU A 166 -10.05 5.59 12.74
N GLU A 167 -8.87 6.21 12.63
CA GLU A 167 -8.74 7.63 12.24
C GLU A 167 -9.17 7.90 10.78
N ALA A 168 -9.41 6.84 9.99
CA ALA A 168 -9.96 6.95 8.64
C ALA A 168 -11.47 7.24 8.61
N ILE A 169 -12.16 7.25 9.77
CA ILE A 169 -13.62 7.48 9.84
C ILE A 169 -13.97 8.96 9.81
#